data_92d21fb77546c85efee67873152c4106
#
_entry.id   92d21fb77546c85efee67873152c4106
#
_cell.length_a   1.000
_cell.length_b   1.000
_cell.length_c   1.000
_cell.angle_alpha   90.00
_cell.angle_beta   90.00
_cell.angle_gamma   90.00
#
_symmetry.space_group_name_H-M   'P 1'
#
loop_
_entity.id
_entity.type
_entity.pdbx_description
1 polymer ?
#
loop_
_entity_poly.entity_id
_entity_poly.type
_entity_poly.pdbx_seq_one_letter_code
_entity_poly.pdbx_strand_id
1 'polypeptide(L)'
;MFYWSKKAVLSMFILFSTLLNAAVLKDVSYINGEFTLTFDSKVSPSIKNEINSSNRIKYNVSQIDIKNSSISPEVLKKIDVNDKYYKDIIIDNLDKNSISILTYSQYGYNSKVTYNNNVIKISQYISNIPKRMSNLTNKQLVITLDSGHGGHDSGARGFGRMEKEIALQVVLKLAENLKRDHNVILTRKDDTFIPLSERPRIGNKNNTDLFVSVHLNAASNTTANGAEIFYFSKDTNPYAAKLVANEEKIDDSAQKVSSINQILGEFFTNRTKIKSANLATIILKNYIDLTGIKRRGIFGANFAVLRGSESASMLIELGFISNESDSAFLASDQGQEKVVIAIADSIRENFEE
;
A
#
# COMPACT_ATOMS: atom_id res chain seq x y z
N MET A 1 -31.65 60.73 46.48
CA MET A 1 -30.33 60.22 46.12
C MET A 1 -30.42 58.72 46.09
N PHE A 2 -30.69 58.13 44.91
CA PHE A 2 -30.93 56.72 44.77
C PHE A 2 -29.71 56.02 44.24
N TYR A 3 -29.11 55.10 45.01
CA TYR A 3 -28.05 54.19 44.59
C TYR A 3 -28.65 52.97 43.88
N TRP A 4 -28.37 52.79 42.64
CA TRP A 4 -28.66 51.55 41.89
C TRP A 4 -27.44 50.67 41.92
N SER A 5 -27.51 49.52 42.59
CA SER A 5 -26.52 48.47 42.52
C SER A 5 -26.75 47.63 41.27
N LYS A 6 -25.82 47.68 40.34
CA LYS A 6 -25.80 46.77 39.16
C LYS A 6 -25.32 45.39 39.60
N LYS A 7 -26.26 44.45 39.73
CA LYS A 7 -25.90 43.03 39.75
C LYS A 7 -25.52 42.62 38.35
N ALA A 8 -24.23 42.34 38.11
CA ALA A 8 -23.75 41.69 36.91
C ALA A 8 -24.16 40.20 36.94
N VAL A 9 -25.09 39.84 36.09
CA VAL A 9 -25.40 38.42 35.81
C VAL A 9 -24.29 37.87 34.93
N LEU A 10 -23.40 37.14 35.56
CA LEU A 10 -22.34 36.39 34.83
C LEU A 10 -22.99 35.14 34.22
N SER A 11 -23.42 35.24 32.98
CA SER A 11 -23.86 34.07 32.20
C SER A 11 -22.66 33.20 31.90
N MET A 12 -22.49 32.15 32.68
CA MET A 12 -21.50 31.11 32.45
C MET A 12 -21.97 30.27 31.26
N PHE A 13 -21.54 30.63 30.06
CA PHE A 13 -21.63 29.73 28.90
C PHE A 13 -20.69 28.55 29.16
N ILE A 14 -21.25 27.46 29.67
CA ILE A 14 -20.59 26.17 29.65
C ILE A 14 -20.61 25.74 28.18
N LEU A 15 -19.53 26.00 27.45
CA LEU A 15 -19.24 25.32 26.20
C LEU A 15 -19.01 23.85 26.57
N PHE A 16 -20.05 23.03 26.48
CA PHE A 16 -19.86 21.60 26.29
C PHE A 16 -19.21 21.42 24.93
N SER A 17 -17.87 21.45 24.87
CA SER A 17 -17.15 20.80 23.81
C SER A 17 -17.43 19.31 24.00
N THR A 18 -18.43 18.78 23.30
CA THR A 18 -18.51 17.34 23.07
C THR A 18 -17.24 16.98 22.34
N LEU A 19 -16.27 16.45 23.08
CA LEU A 19 -15.20 15.67 22.48
C LEU A 19 -15.92 14.55 21.73
N LEU A 20 -16.16 14.75 20.43
CA LEU A 20 -16.57 13.69 19.55
C LEU A 20 -15.39 12.71 19.53
N ASN A 21 -15.47 11.67 20.37
CA ASN A 21 -14.53 10.57 20.31
C ASN A 21 -14.59 10.02 18.89
N ALA A 22 -13.41 9.80 18.30
CA ALA A 22 -13.31 9.20 16.98
C ALA A 22 -13.99 7.83 16.99
N ALA A 23 -14.83 7.57 16.00
CA ALA A 23 -15.49 6.27 15.86
C ALA A 23 -14.44 5.18 15.60
N VAL A 24 -14.49 4.09 16.34
CA VAL A 24 -13.53 2.99 16.17
C VAL A 24 -14.18 1.83 15.44
N LEU A 25 -13.58 1.42 14.33
CA LEU A 25 -13.97 0.20 13.61
C LEU A 25 -13.63 -1.02 14.49
N LYS A 26 -14.65 -1.72 14.96
CA LYS A 26 -14.55 -2.82 15.92
C LYS A 26 -14.63 -4.19 15.27
N ASP A 27 -15.38 -4.31 14.19
CA ASP A 27 -15.57 -5.60 13.53
C ASP A 27 -15.78 -5.42 12.04
N VAL A 28 -15.29 -6.38 11.28
CA VAL A 28 -15.55 -6.55 9.86
C VAL A 28 -15.92 -8.00 9.61
N SER A 29 -17.11 -8.21 9.10
CA SER A 29 -17.58 -9.53 8.67
C SER A 29 -17.83 -9.55 7.17
N TYR A 30 -17.64 -10.71 6.56
CA TYR A 30 -17.90 -10.95 5.15
C TYR A 30 -18.76 -12.20 4.95
N ILE A 31 -19.92 -12.03 4.34
CA ILE A 31 -20.86 -13.13 4.10
C ILE A 31 -21.48 -12.95 2.70
N ASN A 32 -21.33 -13.94 1.82
CA ASN A 32 -21.98 -13.99 0.51
C ASN A 32 -21.87 -12.72 -0.35
N GLY A 33 -20.70 -12.10 -0.39
CA GLY A 33 -20.46 -10.91 -1.21
C GLY A 33 -20.84 -9.58 -0.52
N GLU A 34 -21.21 -9.60 0.75
CA GLU A 34 -21.46 -8.40 1.55
C GLU A 34 -20.46 -8.27 2.69
N PHE A 35 -19.74 -7.14 2.73
CA PHE A 35 -19.00 -6.71 3.90
C PHE A 35 -19.92 -5.93 4.83
N THR A 36 -19.84 -6.23 6.11
CA THR A 36 -20.45 -5.44 7.18
C THR A 36 -19.34 -4.93 8.09
N LEU A 37 -19.23 -3.61 8.19
CA LEU A 37 -18.27 -2.91 9.05
C LEU A 37 -19.04 -2.29 10.21
N THR A 38 -18.65 -2.62 11.43
CA THR A 38 -19.30 -2.17 12.65
C THR A 38 -18.38 -1.28 13.47
N PHE A 39 -18.82 -0.06 13.72
CA PHE A 39 -18.13 0.94 14.57
C PHE A 39 -18.75 1.00 15.96
N ASP A 40 -18.00 1.52 16.93
CA ASP A 40 -18.52 1.74 18.28
C ASP A 40 -19.44 2.97 18.39
N SER A 41 -19.42 3.85 17.40
CA SER A 41 -20.23 5.06 17.34
C SER A 41 -20.62 5.42 15.90
N LYS A 42 -21.50 6.41 15.77
CA LYS A 42 -22.07 6.86 14.48
C LYS A 42 -20.99 7.35 13.53
N VAL A 43 -21.06 6.93 12.27
CA VAL A 43 -20.18 7.33 11.18
C VAL A 43 -20.93 7.97 10.02
N SER A 44 -20.21 8.80 9.24
CA SER A 44 -20.72 9.46 8.05
C SER A 44 -19.68 9.28 6.92
N PRO A 45 -19.81 8.23 6.11
CA PRO A 45 -18.84 7.94 5.05
C PRO A 45 -18.98 8.90 3.87
N SER A 46 -17.85 9.25 3.26
CA SER A 46 -17.78 9.86 1.93
C SER A 46 -17.42 8.77 0.92
N ILE A 47 -18.24 8.58 -0.09
CA ILE A 47 -18.12 7.47 -1.03
C ILE A 47 -17.72 8.01 -2.40
N LYS A 48 -16.65 7.47 -2.97
CA LYS A 48 -16.20 7.70 -4.34
C LYS A 48 -16.14 6.37 -5.06
N ASN A 49 -16.79 6.28 -6.20
CA ASN A 49 -16.71 5.12 -7.06
C ASN A 49 -15.89 5.50 -8.30
N GLU A 50 -14.77 4.85 -8.49
CA GLU A 50 -13.95 5.00 -9.68
C GLU A 50 -14.02 3.69 -10.48
N ILE A 51 -14.33 3.82 -11.76
CA ILE A 51 -14.27 2.70 -12.69
C ILE A 51 -12.88 2.72 -13.31
N ASN A 52 -11.97 1.93 -12.77
CA ASN A 52 -10.68 1.70 -13.41
C ASN A 52 -10.88 0.79 -14.62
N SER A 53 -10.88 1.37 -15.80
CA SER A 53 -10.95 0.64 -17.07
C SER A 53 -9.62 0.72 -17.80
N SER A 54 -8.61 -0.04 -17.36
CA SER A 54 -7.54 -0.39 -18.29
C SER A 54 -8.06 -1.43 -19.29
N ASN A 55 -7.51 -1.45 -20.50
CA ASN A 55 -8.05 -2.28 -21.60
C ASN A 55 -7.99 -3.79 -21.36
N ARG A 56 -7.30 -4.29 -20.34
CA ARG A 56 -7.07 -5.71 -20.08
C ARG A 56 -7.51 -6.19 -18.69
N ILE A 57 -7.41 -5.35 -17.66
CA ILE A 57 -7.82 -5.73 -16.31
C ILE A 57 -8.84 -4.71 -15.81
N LYS A 58 -10.06 -5.18 -15.57
CA LYS A 58 -11.21 -4.33 -15.27
C LYS A 58 -11.66 -4.60 -13.85
N TYR A 59 -11.22 -3.75 -12.92
CA TYR A 59 -11.75 -3.69 -11.57
C TYR A 59 -12.53 -2.40 -11.38
N ASN A 60 -13.62 -2.50 -10.66
CA ASN A 60 -14.28 -1.33 -10.12
C ASN A 60 -13.72 -1.11 -8.72
N VAL A 61 -13.17 0.05 -8.46
CA VAL A 61 -12.67 0.45 -7.14
C VAL A 61 -13.69 1.37 -6.52
N SER A 62 -14.12 1.04 -5.30
CA SER A 62 -14.90 1.96 -4.47
C SER A 62 -14.04 2.39 -3.29
N GLN A 63 -13.89 3.69 -3.13
CA GLN A 63 -13.22 4.31 -2.00
C GLN A 63 -14.26 4.88 -1.04
N ILE A 64 -14.16 4.53 0.24
CA ILE A 64 -15.04 4.96 1.30
C ILE A 64 -14.17 5.60 2.38
N ASP A 65 -14.23 6.92 2.48
CA ASP A 65 -13.48 7.68 3.47
C ASP A 65 -14.39 8.04 4.64
N ILE A 66 -13.94 7.80 5.86
CA ILE A 66 -14.68 8.05 7.10
C ILE A 66 -13.83 8.94 7.99
N LYS A 67 -14.26 10.18 8.16
CA LYS A 67 -13.63 11.16 9.05
C LYS A 67 -13.94 10.87 10.51
N ASN A 68 -13.10 11.34 11.41
CA ASN A 68 -13.21 11.14 12.86
C ASN A 68 -13.36 9.65 13.21
N SER A 69 -12.47 8.83 12.65
CA SER A 69 -12.49 7.38 12.84
C SER A 69 -11.09 6.80 12.92
N SER A 70 -10.98 5.63 13.53
CA SER A 70 -9.76 4.83 13.63
C SER A 70 -10.09 3.35 13.52
N ILE A 71 -9.06 2.52 13.34
CA ILE A 71 -9.18 1.07 13.19
C ILE A 71 -8.71 0.41 14.48
N SER A 72 -9.51 -0.53 15.01
CA SER A 72 -9.03 -1.42 16.06
C SER A 72 -7.93 -2.34 15.51
N PRO A 73 -6.78 -2.49 16.19
CA PRO A 73 -5.68 -3.34 15.71
C PRO A 73 -6.05 -4.80 15.44
N GLU A 74 -7.13 -5.27 16.04
CA GLU A 74 -7.61 -6.65 15.90
C GLU A 74 -8.37 -6.88 14.58
N VAL A 75 -8.94 -5.82 13.99
CA VAL A 75 -9.76 -5.90 12.77
C VAL A 75 -8.91 -6.27 11.56
N LEU A 76 -7.71 -5.72 11.45
CA LEU A 76 -6.80 -5.93 10.31
C LEU A 76 -6.34 -7.39 10.13
N LYS A 77 -6.51 -8.25 11.14
CA LYS A 77 -6.10 -9.65 11.10
C LYS A 77 -7.10 -10.59 10.41
N LYS A 78 -8.31 -10.11 10.08
CA LYS A 78 -9.45 -10.98 9.71
C LYS A 78 -9.87 -10.94 8.25
N ILE A 79 -9.29 -10.06 7.41
CA ILE A 79 -9.83 -9.83 6.07
C ILE A 79 -8.92 -10.49 5.03
N ASP A 80 -9.29 -11.69 4.62
CA ASP A 80 -8.74 -12.36 3.42
C ASP A 80 -9.91 -12.67 2.49
N VAL A 81 -10.04 -11.88 1.41
CA VAL A 81 -11.12 -12.03 0.45
C VAL A 81 -10.54 -12.06 -0.95
N ASN A 82 -10.74 -13.20 -1.58
CA ASN A 82 -10.55 -13.38 -3.01
C ASN A 82 -11.58 -14.39 -3.49
N ASP A 83 -12.71 -13.91 -3.98
CA ASP A 83 -13.81 -14.74 -4.43
C ASP A 83 -14.42 -14.25 -5.75
N LYS A 84 -15.62 -14.73 -6.08
CA LYS A 84 -16.30 -14.32 -7.30
C LYS A 84 -16.79 -12.86 -7.30
N TYR A 85 -16.81 -12.18 -6.16
CA TYR A 85 -17.32 -10.81 -6.02
C TYR A 85 -16.19 -9.80 -5.89
N TYR A 86 -15.18 -10.10 -5.09
CA TYR A 86 -14.08 -9.20 -4.79
C TYR A 86 -12.73 -9.82 -5.13
N LYS A 87 -11.83 -8.97 -5.60
CA LYS A 87 -10.40 -9.29 -5.70
C LYS A 87 -9.70 -9.04 -4.39
N ASP A 88 -10.05 -7.94 -3.74
CA ASP A 88 -9.46 -7.54 -2.48
C ASP A 88 -10.30 -6.48 -1.77
N ILE A 89 -10.02 -6.28 -0.49
CA ILE A 89 -10.42 -5.13 0.30
C ILE A 89 -9.24 -4.65 1.13
N ILE A 90 -9.00 -3.34 1.11
CA ILE A 90 -7.98 -2.70 1.92
C ILE A 90 -8.68 -1.75 2.88
N ILE A 91 -8.41 -1.89 4.18
CA ILE A 91 -8.88 -0.97 5.21
C ILE A 91 -7.65 -0.41 5.90
N ASP A 92 -7.47 0.90 5.82
CA ASP A 92 -6.30 1.55 6.41
C ASP A 92 -6.63 2.95 6.93
N ASN A 93 -5.79 3.45 7.83
CA ASN A 93 -5.88 4.84 8.27
C ASN A 93 -5.44 5.77 7.12
N LEU A 94 -6.31 6.69 6.77
CA LEU A 94 -6.02 7.73 5.79
C LEU A 94 -5.12 8.80 6.41
N ASP A 95 -5.42 9.16 7.65
CA ASP A 95 -4.67 10.04 8.53
C ASP A 95 -4.94 9.68 10.01
N LYS A 96 -4.48 10.51 10.97
CA LYS A 96 -4.67 10.27 12.41
C LYS A 96 -6.13 10.17 12.85
N ASN A 97 -7.05 10.73 12.07
CA ASN A 97 -8.45 10.89 12.44
C ASN A 97 -9.40 10.40 11.35
N SER A 98 -8.93 9.66 10.37
CA SER A 98 -9.78 9.13 9.32
C SER A 98 -9.27 7.81 8.77
N ILE A 99 -10.19 6.95 8.38
CA ILE A 99 -9.90 5.69 7.70
C ILE A 99 -10.39 5.72 6.26
N SER A 100 -9.74 4.95 5.41
CA SER A 100 -10.16 4.68 4.04
C SER A 100 -10.37 3.19 3.83
N ILE A 101 -11.44 2.84 3.15
CA ILE A 101 -11.75 1.48 2.75
C ILE A 101 -11.76 1.45 1.22
N LEU A 102 -10.91 0.64 0.65
CA LEU A 102 -10.83 0.41 -0.78
C LEU A 102 -11.35 -1.00 -1.09
N THR A 103 -12.37 -1.10 -1.92
CA THR A 103 -12.87 -2.39 -2.38
C THR A 103 -12.57 -2.57 -3.85
N TYR A 104 -11.99 -3.70 -4.20
CA TYR A 104 -11.65 -4.11 -5.56
C TYR A 104 -12.62 -5.18 -6.01
N SER A 105 -13.64 -4.76 -6.77
CA SER A 105 -14.66 -5.68 -7.27
C SER A 105 -14.16 -6.52 -8.43
N GLN A 106 -14.60 -7.76 -8.55
CA GLN A 106 -14.37 -8.57 -9.75
C GLN A 106 -15.00 -7.91 -10.99
N TYR A 107 -14.47 -8.25 -12.17
CA TYR A 107 -15.02 -7.75 -13.43
C TYR A 107 -16.54 -8.02 -13.55
N GLY A 108 -17.27 -7.00 -13.94
CA GLY A 108 -18.73 -7.09 -14.05
C GLY A 108 -19.50 -6.77 -12.76
N TYR A 109 -18.81 -6.54 -11.66
CA TYR A 109 -19.42 -6.15 -10.39
C TYR A 109 -19.07 -4.72 -10.01
N ASN A 110 -20.02 -4.05 -9.36
CA ASN A 110 -19.84 -2.74 -8.70
C ASN A 110 -20.23 -2.85 -7.24
N SER A 111 -19.59 -2.06 -6.40
CA SER A 111 -19.94 -1.95 -5.00
C SER A 111 -21.10 -0.98 -4.79
N LYS A 112 -22.06 -1.40 -4.00
CA LYS A 112 -23.11 -0.55 -3.43
C LYS A 112 -22.83 -0.38 -1.94
N VAL A 113 -22.67 0.85 -1.51
CA VAL A 113 -22.44 1.18 -0.11
C VAL A 113 -23.73 1.71 0.50
N THR A 114 -24.13 1.13 1.61
CA THR A 114 -25.23 1.62 2.45
C THR A 114 -24.73 1.79 3.88
N TYR A 115 -25.27 2.74 4.60
CA TYR A 115 -24.88 2.94 5.99
C TYR A 115 -26.04 3.42 6.85
N ASN A 116 -26.03 2.99 8.10
CA ASN A 116 -27.00 3.40 9.10
C ASN A 116 -26.30 3.46 10.47
N ASN A 117 -26.34 4.62 11.10
CA ASN A 117 -25.66 4.87 12.39
C ASN A 117 -24.19 4.44 12.38
N ASN A 118 -23.86 3.34 13.02
CA ASN A 118 -22.53 2.80 13.23
C ASN A 118 -22.20 1.60 12.35
N VAL A 119 -23.03 1.29 11.35
CA VAL A 119 -22.85 0.14 10.47
C VAL A 119 -22.74 0.62 9.02
N ILE A 120 -21.70 0.17 8.31
CA ILE A 120 -21.55 0.32 6.88
C ILE A 120 -21.63 -1.07 6.25
N LYS A 121 -22.44 -1.19 5.21
CA LYS A 121 -22.53 -2.40 4.40
C LYS A 121 -22.08 -2.12 2.98
N ILE A 122 -21.22 -2.99 2.45
CA ILE A 122 -20.69 -2.92 1.10
C ILE A 122 -21.09 -4.21 0.40
N SER A 123 -22.05 -4.15 -0.48
CA SER A 123 -22.55 -5.30 -1.27
C SER A 123 -22.21 -5.14 -2.74
N GLN A 124 -22.14 -6.26 -3.46
CA GLN A 124 -21.85 -6.26 -4.90
C GLN A 124 -23.15 -6.39 -5.72
N TYR A 125 -23.17 -5.66 -6.83
CA TYR A 125 -24.21 -5.83 -7.83
C TYR A 125 -23.60 -5.92 -9.24
N ILE A 126 -24.26 -6.65 -10.13
CA ILE A 126 -23.83 -6.75 -11.52
C ILE A 126 -24.10 -5.42 -12.22
N SER A 127 -23.07 -4.86 -12.83
CA SER A 127 -23.20 -3.64 -13.61
C SER A 127 -23.00 -3.91 -15.10
N ASN A 128 -23.87 -3.35 -15.93
CA ASN A 128 -23.64 -3.25 -17.36
C ASN A 128 -22.61 -2.13 -17.60
N ILE A 129 -21.32 -2.46 -17.56
CA ILE A 129 -20.28 -1.50 -17.87
C ILE A 129 -20.20 -1.33 -19.38
N PRO A 130 -20.46 -0.14 -19.95
CA PRO A 130 -20.17 0.10 -21.35
C PRO A 130 -18.70 -0.16 -21.61
N LYS A 131 -18.35 -0.86 -22.69
CA LYS A 131 -16.96 -0.95 -23.15
C LYS A 131 -16.50 0.46 -23.53
N ARG A 132 -15.92 1.19 -22.58
CA ARG A 132 -15.23 2.43 -22.88
C ARG A 132 -13.86 2.03 -23.44
N MET A 133 -13.69 2.19 -24.73
CA MET A 133 -12.36 2.14 -25.34
C MET A 133 -11.59 3.32 -24.78
N SER A 134 -10.66 3.05 -23.84
CA SER A 134 -9.71 4.03 -23.40
C SER A 134 -8.72 4.26 -24.54
N ASN A 135 -8.60 5.49 -25.00
CA ASN A 135 -7.44 5.90 -25.75
C ASN A 135 -6.25 5.81 -24.79
N LEU A 136 -5.46 4.76 -24.90
CA LEU A 136 -4.18 4.63 -24.23
C LEU A 136 -3.31 5.80 -24.69
N THR A 137 -3.17 6.82 -23.86
CA THR A 137 -2.06 7.73 -24.00
C THR A 137 -0.83 6.93 -23.61
N ASN A 138 0.04 6.64 -24.59
CA ASN A 138 1.37 6.04 -24.36
C ASN A 138 2.25 7.05 -23.61
N LYS A 139 1.92 7.34 -22.34
CA LYS A 139 2.75 8.19 -21.53
C LYS A 139 3.97 7.41 -21.06
N GLN A 140 5.13 7.93 -21.42
CA GLN A 140 6.39 7.41 -20.89
C GLN A 140 6.54 7.81 -19.42
N LEU A 141 6.51 6.84 -18.52
CA LEU A 141 6.72 7.04 -17.09
C LEU A 141 8.20 7.17 -16.75
N VAL A 142 8.51 7.89 -15.67
CA VAL A 142 9.79 7.84 -14.99
C VAL A 142 9.64 6.88 -13.80
N ILE A 143 10.30 5.71 -13.86
CA ILE A 143 10.19 4.65 -12.86
C ILE A 143 11.52 4.50 -12.16
N THR A 144 11.56 4.69 -10.84
CA THR A 144 12.75 4.36 -10.04
C THR A 144 12.58 2.96 -9.47
N LEU A 145 13.53 2.10 -9.82
CA LEU A 145 13.65 0.76 -9.26
C LEU A 145 14.78 0.73 -8.25
N ASP A 146 14.44 0.31 -7.05
CA ASP A 146 15.34 0.18 -5.92
C ASP A 146 15.55 -1.31 -5.61
N SER A 147 16.79 -1.77 -5.65
CA SER A 147 17.14 -3.10 -5.14
C SER A 147 17.62 -2.97 -3.70
N GLY A 148 16.93 -3.63 -2.78
CA GLY A 148 17.25 -3.62 -1.36
C GLY A 148 18.71 -3.95 -1.08
N HIS A 149 19.25 -3.44 0.04
CA HIS A 149 20.59 -3.74 0.53
C HIS A 149 21.73 -3.37 -0.43
N GLY A 150 22.88 -4.04 -0.32
CA GLY A 150 24.05 -3.85 -1.19
C GLY A 150 25.32 -3.57 -0.42
N GLY A 151 26.48 -3.85 -1.02
CA GLY A 151 27.79 -3.68 -0.40
C GLY A 151 27.94 -4.51 0.87
N HIS A 152 28.23 -3.85 1.99
CA HIS A 152 28.38 -4.49 3.30
C HIS A 152 27.06 -4.99 3.90
N ASP A 153 25.92 -4.49 3.44
CA ASP A 153 24.61 -4.95 3.85
C ASP A 153 24.15 -6.09 2.91
N SER A 154 24.16 -7.30 3.44
CA SER A 154 23.76 -8.48 2.67
C SER A 154 22.24 -8.63 2.56
N GLY A 155 21.45 -7.92 3.38
CA GLY A 155 20.09 -8.29 3.67
C GLY A 155 19.97 -9.65 4.34
N ALA A 156 18.83 -10.24 4.26
CA ALA A 156 18.56 -11.58 4.75
C ALA A 156 19.38 -12.64 4.00
N ARG A 157 19.61 -13.78 4.70
CA ARG A 157 20.37 -14.93 4.13
C ARG A 157 19.60 -16.22 4.31
N GLY A 158 19.66 -17.09 3.31
CA GLY A 158 19.06 -18.40 3.36
C GLY A 158 19.58 -19.32 2.25
N PHE A 159 19.79 -20.59 2.55
CA PHE A 159 20.18 -21.61 1.58
C PHE A 159 21.40 -21.23 0.72
N GLY A 160 22.42 -20.59 1.35
CA GLY A 160 23.64 -20.16 0.67
C GLY A 160 23.47 -18.91 -0.22
N ARG A 161 22.35 -18.19 -0.15
CA ARG A 161 22.02 -17.02 -0.95
C ARG A 161 21.92 -15.77 -0.08
N MET A 162 22.12 -14.62 -0.70
CA MET A 162 21.94 -13.30 -0.07
C MET A 162 20.82 -12.53 -0.78
N GLU A 163 19.99 -11.86 -0.02
CA GLU A 163 18.88 -11.03 -0.52
C GLU A 163 19.36 -9.97 -1.51
N LYS A 164 20.42 -9.24 -1.17
CA LYS A 164 21.01 -8.20 -2.03
C LYS A 164 21.32 -8.65 -3.45
N GLU A 165 21.68 -9.92 -3.64
CA GLU A 165 22.04 -10.49 -4.94
C GLU A 165 20.80 -10.79 -5.77
N ILE A 166 19.81 -11.47 -5.18
CA ILE A 166 18.55 -11.81 -5.86
C ILE A 166 17.78 -10.53 -6.19
N ALA A 167 17.65 -9.60 -5.22
CA ALA A 167 16.98 -8.32 -5.44
C ALA A 167 17.62 -7.53 -6.59
N LEU A 168 18.96 -7.48 -6.67
CA LEU A 168 19.67 -6.82 -7.76
C LEU A 168 19.39 -7.49 -9.10
N GLN A 169 19.48 -8.83 -9.18
CA GLN A 169 19.22 -9.57 -10.41
C GLN A 169 17.81 -9.32 -10.95
N VAL A 170 16.80 -9.38 -10.07
CA VAL A 170 15.40 -9.11 -10.43
C VAL A 170 15.24 -7.67 -10.92
N VAL A 171 15.79 -6.69 -10.19
CA VAL A 171 15.69 -5.27 -10.54
C VAL A 171 16.36 -4.97 -11.88
N LEU A 172 17.53 -5.55 -12.16
CA LEU A 172 18.19 -5.37 -13.45
C LEU A 172 17.38 -5.95 -14.61
N LYS A 173 16.83 -7.15 -14.46
CA LYS A 173 15.94 -7.76 -15.47
C LYS A 173 14.66 -6.95 -15.65
N LEU A 174 14.07 -6.44 -14.56
CA LEU A 174 12.88 -5.59 -14.61
C LEU A 174 13.18 -4.27 -15.32
N ALA A 175 14.33 -3.66 -15.05
CA ALA A 175 14.77 -2.46 -15.72
C ALA A 175 14.92 -2.68 -17.25
N GLU A 176 15.57 -3.75 -17.67
CA GLU A 176 15.69 -4.09 -19.10
C GLU A 176 14.33 -4.30 -19.77
N ASN A 177 13.39 -4.88 -19.05
CA ASN A 177 12.03 -5.05 -19.54
C ASN A 177 11.31 -3.73 -19.72
N LEU A 178 11.31 -2.88 -18.68
CA LEU A 178 10.55 -1.60 -18.64
C LEU A 178 11.18 -0.50 -19.50
N LYS A 179 12.48 -0.49 -19.74
CA LYS A 179 13.17 0.50 -20.60
C LYS A 179 12.66 0.53 -22.05
N ARG A 180 11.94 -0.48 -22.47
CA ARG A 180 11.33 -0.51 -23.81
C ARG A 180 10.30 0.59 -24.01
N ASP A 181 9.64 0.99 -22.93
CA ASP A 181 8.48 1.89 -22.96
C ASP A 181 8.59 3.06 -21.97
N HIS A 182 9.48 2.95 -20.98
CA HIS A 182 9.56 3.87 -19.85
C HIS A 182 10.99 4.36 -19.60
N ASN A 183 11.12 5.48 -18.92
CA ASN A 183 12.41 5.96 -18.42
C ASN A 183 12.69 5.31 -17.06
N VAL A 184 13.71 4.46 -16.97
CA VAL A 184 14.03 3.69 -15.77
C VAL A 184 15.29 4.20 -15.10
N ILE A 185 15.15 4.57 -13.84
CA ILE A 185 16.22 4.99 -12.93
C ILE A 185 16.51 3.84 -11.96
N LEU A 186 17.77 3.54 -11.70
CA LEU A 186 18.18 2.55 -10.72
C LEU A 186 18.82 3.25 -9.53
N THR A 187 18.49 2.83 -8.31
CA THR A 187 19.20 3.30 -7.12
C THR A 187 20.62 2.74 -7.07
N ARG A 188 20.79 1.50 -7.45
CA ARG A 188 22.11 0.85 -7.69
C ARG A 188 22.03 -0.10 -8.89
N LYS A 189 23.16 -0.30 -9.55
CA LYS A 189 23.32 -1.20 -10.71
C LYS A 189 24.32 -2.32 -10.46
N ASP A 190 24.95 -2.31 -9.32
CA ASP A 190 26.00 -3.24 -8.88
C ASP A 190 25.88 -3.48 -7.36
N ASP A 191 26.84 -4.16 -6.74
CA ASP A 191 26.86 -4.45 -5.31
C ASP A 191 27.35 -3.24 -4.47
N THR A 192 26.79 -2.05 -4.71
CA THR A 192 27.05 -0.85 -3.96
C THR A 192 26.01 -0.67 -2.85
N PHE A 193 26.44 -0.27 -1.63
CA PHE A 193 25.52 0.13 -0.56
C PHE A 193 25.01 1.54 -0.81
N ILE A 194 23.69 1.70 -0.80
CA ILE A 194 23.01 3.01 -0.85
C ILE A 194 22.24 3.20 0.46
N PRO A 195 22.53 4.28 1.22
CA PRO A 195 21.79 4.56 2.44
C PRO A 195 20.27 4.66 2.22
N LEU A 196 19.47 4.20 3.18
CA LEU A 196 18.00 4.19 3.08
C LEU A 196 17.42 5.57 2.76
N SER A 197 17.99 6.63 3.35
CA SER A 197 17.55 8.02 3.09
C SER A 197 17.86 8.52 1.68
N GLU A 198 18.87 7.96 1.00
CA GLU A 198 19.25 8.38 -0.36
C GLU A 198 18.42 7.71 -1.46
N ARG A 199 17.90 6.52 -1.21
CA ARG A 199 17.13 5.76 -2.21
C ARG A 199 15.92 6.54 -2.75
N PRO A 200 14.98 7.05 -1.91
CA PRO A 200 13.87 7.87 -2.40
C PRO A 200 14.34 9.22 -2.97
N ARG A 201 15.46 9.80 -2.44
CA ARG A 201 16.01 11.05 -2.98
C ARG A 201 16.48 10.91 -4.43
N ILE A 202 17.03 9.75 -4.81
CA ILE A 202 17.37 9.46 -6.21
C ILE A 202 16.11 9.52 -7.07
N GLY A 203 15.01 8.94 -6.63
CA GLY A 203 13.72 9.02 -7.32
C GLY A 203 13.19 10.46 -7.43
N ASN A 204 13.09 11.16 -6.30
CA ASN A 204 12.58 12.53 -6.25
C ASN A 204 13.40 13.48 -7.15
N LYS A 205 14.72 13.37 -7.14
CA LYS A 205 15.63 14.17 -7.98
C LYS A 205 15.40 13.96 -9.49
N ASN A 206 14.88 12.81 -9.87
CA ASN A 206 14.57 12.46 -11.26
C ASN A 206 13.09 12.65 -11.61
N ASN A 207 12.28 13.29 -10.75
CA ASN A 207 10.83 13.46 -10.92
C ASN A 207 10.13 12.13 -11.20
N THR A 208 10.38 11.14 -10.38
CA THR A 208 9.84 9.79 -10.52
C THR A 208 8.30 9.79 -10.39
N ASP A 209 7.62 9.10 -11.30
CA ASP A 209 6.18 8.83 -11.23
C ASP A 209 5.88 7.64 -10.32
N LEU A 210 6.75 6.62 -10.31
CA LEU A 210 6.62 5.40 -9.54
C LEU A 210 7.95 4.93 -8.96
N PHE A 211 8.01 4.74 -7.64
CA PHE A 211 9.14 4.16 -6.94
C PHE A 211 8.82 2.73 -6.49
N VAL A 212 9.62 1.76 -6.89
CA VAL A 212 9.45 0.34 -6.53
C VAL A 212 10.72 -0.19 -5.88
N SER A 213 10.64 -0.55 -4.61
CA SER A 213 11.71 -1.22 -3.87
C SER A 213 11.47 -2.74 -3.87
N VAL A 214 12.51 -3.53 -4.12
CA VAL A 214 12.44 -4.99 -4.25
C VAL A 214 13.28 -5.65 -3.18
N HIS A 215 12.66 -6.52 -2.40
CA HIS A 215 13.20 -7.21 -1.24
C HIS A 215 12.82 -8.70 -1.21
N LEU A 216 13.43 -9.45 -0.30
CA LEU A 216 13.08 -10.82 0.05
C LEU A 216 12.97 -10.94 1.57
N ASN A 217 11.81 -11.31 2.04
CA ASN A 217 11.52 -11.47 3.46
C ASN A 217 12.29 -12.64 4.11
N ALA A 218 12.42 -12.59 5.42
CA ALA A 218 12.97 -13.70 6.21
C ALA A 218 12.23 -13.86 7.53
N ALA A 219 12.14 -15.10 7.97
CA ALA A 219 11.59 -15.45 9.28
C ALA A 219 12.41 -16.56 9.93
N SER A 220 12.43 -16.59 11.26
CA SER A 220 13.01 -17.71 12.02
C SER A 220 12.25 -19.03 11.79
N ASN A 221 10.95 -18.95 11.50
CA ASN A 221 10.17 -20.09 11.04
C ASN A 221 10.36 -20.28 9.53
N THR A 222 11.13 -21.28 9.12
CA THR A 222 11.43 -21.60 7.73
C THR A 222 10.24 -22.10 6.91
N THR A 223 9.09 -22.39 7.57
CA THR A 223 7.83 -22.71 6.86
C THR A 223 7.09 -21.45 6.40
N ALA A 224 7.47 -20.25 6.89
CA ALA A 224 6.92 -19.01 6.40
C ALA A 224 7.30 -18.81 4.93
N ASN A 225 6.32 -18.53 4.08
CA ASN A 225 6.47 -18.37 2.64
C ASN A 225 5.46 -17.37 2.08
N GLY A 226 5.67 -16.93 0.86
CA GLY A 226 4.72 -16.10 0.13
C GLY A 226 5.16 -14.66 -0.06
N ALA A 227 4.51 -13.97 -1.00
CA ALA A 227 4.77 -12.59 -1.35
C ALA A 227 3.81 -11.61 -0.66
N GLU A 228 4.30 -10.43 -0.38
CA GLU A 228 3.53 -9.32 0.17
C GLU A 228 4.04 -7.99 -0.36
N ILE A 229 3.18 -6.96 -0.37
CA ILE A 229 3.56 -5.63 -0.84
C ILE A 229 3.19 -4.60 0.22
N PHE A 230 4.09 -3.66 0.42
CA PHE A 230 3.92 -2.57 1.35
C PHE A 230 3.82 -1.24 0.60
N TYR A 231 2.89 -0.38 1.01
CA TYR A 231 2.82 1.01 0.61
C TYR A 231 2.99 1.91 1.84
N PHE A 232 3.32 3.18 1.63
CA PHE A 232 3.57 4.08 2.76
C PHE A 232 2.30 4.29 3.60
N SER A 233 2.42 4.05 4.92
CA SER A 233 1.44 4.44 5.93
C SER A 233 2.16 4.81 7.23
N LYS A 234 1.71 5.89 7.89
CA LYS A 234 2.22 6.27 9.22
C LYS A 234 1.76 5.29 10.29
N ASP A 235 0.52 4.80 10.14
CA ASP A 235 -0.08 3.83 11.03
C ASP A 235 0.22 2.43 10.52
N THR A 236 1.12 1.78 11.22
CA THR A 236 1.64 0.47 10.86
C THR A 236 1.09 -0.59 11.82
N ASN A 237 0.55 -1.68 11.31
CA ASN A 237 0.16 -2.77 12.17
C ASN A 237 1.39 -3.42 12.85
N PRO A 238 1.24 -4.17 13.97
CA PRO A 238 2.38 -4.75 14.70
C PRO A 238 3.27 -5.67 13.86
N TYR A 239 2.70 -6.37 12.89
CA TYR A 239 3.45 -7.23 11.98
C TYR A 239 4.37 -6.39 11.07
N ALA A 240 3.80 -5.43 10.35
CA ALA A 240 4.57 -4.55 9.47
C ALA A 240 5.58 -3.69 10.24
N ALA A 241 5.25 -3.21 11.45
CA ALA A 241 6.18 -2.48 12.30
C ALA A 241 7.42 -3.31 12.67
N LYS A 242 7.23 -4.60 12.96
CA LYS A 242 8.34 -5.51 13.24
C LYS A 242 9.23 -5.72 12.01
N LEU A 243 8.64 -5.82 10.83
CA LEU A 243 9.39 -5.96 9.58
C LEU A 243 10.22 -4.71 9.29
N VAL A 244 9.61 -3.51 9.37
CA VAL A 244 10.33 -2.23 9.25
C VAL A 244 11.52 -2.18 10.21
N ALA A 245 11.31 -2.51 11.49
CA ALA A 245 12.38 -2.51 12.48
C ALA A 245 13.50 -3.52 12.18
N ASN A 246 13.22 -4.60 11.49
CA ASN A 246 14.23 -5.57 11.06
C ASN A 246 15.03 -5.05 9.87
N GLU A 247 14.36 -4.51 8.86
CA GLU A 247 14.98 -3.98 7.63
C GLU A 247 15.86 -2.74 7.89
N GLU A 248 15.46 -1.89 8.84
CA GLU A 248 16.15 -0.63 9.12
C GLU A 248 17.26 -0.73 10.20
N LYS A 249 17.57 -1.93 10.72
CA LYS A 249 18.56 -2.12 11.80
C LYS A 249 19.98 -1.69 11.47
N ILE A 250 20.37 -1.78 10.21
CA ILE A 250 21.75 -1.62 9.77
C ILE A 250 22.06 -0.18 9.34
N ASP A 251 21.04 0.64 9.13
CA ASP A 251 21.22 1.98 8.57
C ASP A 251 20.59 3.07 9.45
N ASP A 252 21.45 3.77 10.21
CA ASP A 252 21.04 4.91 11.04
C ASP A 252 20.50 6.11 10.23
N SER A 253 20.67 6.12 8.89
CA SER A 253 20.15 7.19 8.04
C SER A 253 18.61 7.19 7.95
N ALA A 254 17.97 6.07 8.27
CA ALA A 254 16.52 5.96 8.35
C ALA A 254 15.89 6.98 9.32
N GLN A 255 16.60 7.32 10.40
CA GLN A 255 16.14 8.30 11.39
C GLN A 255 16.35 9.76 10.92
N LYS A 256 17.25 10.00 9.95
CA LYS A 256 17.60 11.34 9.45
C LYS A 256 16.70 11.86 8.33
N VAL A 257 15.69 11.12 7.93
CA VAL A 257 14.65 11.62 6.99
C VAL A 257 13.92 12.76 7.70
N SER A 258 14.35 13.99 7.38
CA SER A 258 14.10 15.19 8.17
C SER A 258 12.62 15.54 8.28
N SER A 259 12.28 16.28 9.35
CA SER A 259 10.97 16.85 9.66
C SER A 259 10.32 17.63 8.50
N ILE A 260 11.10 18.19 7.58
CA ILE A 260 10.61 18.92 6.40
C ILE A 260 10.00 17.96 5.38
N ASN A 261 10.63 16.81 5.13
CA ASN A 261 10.07 15.76 4.28
C ASN A 261 8.84 15.11 4.90
N GLN A 262 8.71 15.11 6.24
CA GLN A 262 7.50 14.69 6.92
C GLN A 262 6.31 15.62 6.64
N ILE A 263 6.53 16.94 6.64
CA ILE A 263 5.47 17.92 6.40
C ILE A 263 5.04 17.93 4.93
N LEU A 264 6.00 17.91 4.00
CA LEU A 264 5.72 17.82 2.56
C LEU A 264 5.08 16.46 2.20
N GLY A 265 5.55 15.37 2.81
CA GLY A 265 4.95 14.05 2.67
C GLY A 265 3.48 14.00 3.10
N GLU A 266 3.04 14.83 4.05
CA GLU A 266 1.63 14.90 4.47
C GLU A 266 0.70 15.43 3.37
N PHE A 267 1.14 16.37 2.56
CA PHE A 267 0.34 16.91 1.44
C PHE A 267 0.22 15.94 0.26
N PHE A 268 1.27 15.19 -0.03
CA PHE A 268 1.29 14.22 -1.14
C PHE A 268 0.72 12.85 -0.76
N THR A 269 0.69 12.52 0.54
CA THR A 269 0.51 11.17 1.07
C THR A 269 -0.81 10.50 0.65
N ASN A 270 -1.92 11.23 0.63
CA ASN A 270 -3.22 10.59 0.39
C ASN A 270 -3.41 10.16 -1.07
N ARG A 271 -3.03 11.01 -2.02
CA ARG A 271 -3.16 10.68 -3.45
C ARG A 271 -2.15 9.60 -3.87
N THR A 272 -0.90 9.72 -3.43
CA THR A 272 0.15 8.74 -3.72
C THR A 272 -0.10 7.41 -3.03
N LYS A 273 -0.63 7.42 -1.80
CA LYS A 273 -1.02 6.23 -1.04
C LYS A 273 -2.07 5.40 -1.78
N ILE A 274 -3.14 6.04 -2.26
CA ILE A 274 -4.20 5.36 -3.01
C ILE A 274 -3.64 4.76 -4.30
N LYS A 275 -2.87 5.52 -5.07
CA LYS A 275 -2.22 5.01 -6.29
C LYS A 275 -1.30 3.82 -5.99
N SER A 276 -0.50 3.91 -4.93
CA SER A 276 0.39 2.84 -4.50
C SER A 276 -0.38 1.57 -4.13
N ALA A 277 -1.44 1.69 -3.32
CA ALA A 277 -2.26 0.56 -2.90
C ALA A 277 -2.99 -0.09 -4.07
N ASN A 278 -3.52 0.72 -5.01
CA ASN A 278 -4.18 0.23 -6.21
C ASN A 278 -3.23 -0.61 -7.07
N LEU A 279 -2.07 -0.05 -7.41
CA LEU A 279 -1.09 -0.76 -8.21
C LEU A 279 -0.53 -1.98 -7.49
N ALA A 280 -0.27 -1.90 -6.18
CA ALA A 280 0.18 -3.03 -5.37
C ALA A 280 -0.80 -4.21 -5.43
N THR A 281 -2.12 -3.92 -5.41
CA THR A 281 -3.15 -4.96 -5.52
C THR A 281 -3.08 -5.69 -6.85
N ILE A 282 -2.89 -4.96 -7.94
CA ILE A 282 -2.81 -5.53 -9.28
C ILE A 282 -1.52 -6.33 -9.43
N ILE A 283 -0.38 -5.75 -8.99
CA ILE A 283 0.91 -6.44 -9.05
C ILE A 283 0.85 -7.74 -8.25
N LEU A 284 0.40 -7.71 -6.99
CA LEU A 284 0.37 -8.90 -6.15
C LEU A 284 -0.50 -10.00 -6.76
N LYS A 285 -1.66 -9.62 -7.31
CA LYS A 285 -2.52 -10.59 -7.99
C LYS A 285 -1.82 -11.24 -9.17
N ASN A 286 -1.33 -10.44 -10.12
CA ASN A 286 -0.67 -10.98 -11.32
C ASN A 286 0.60 -11.77 -10.99
N TYR A 287 1.31 -11.33 -9.93
CA TYR A 287 2.46 -12.03 -9.39
C TYR A 287 2.08 -13.45 -8.91
N ILE A 288 1.02 -13.57 -8.10
CA ILE A 288 0.56 -14.86 -7.59
C ILE A 288 0.06 -15.76 -8.74
N ASP A 289 -0.76 -15.19 -9.64
CA ASP A 289 -1.32 -15.94 -10.77
C ASP A 289 -0.22 -16.52 -11.68
N LEU A 290 0.89 -15.80 -11.87
CA LEU A 290 1.97 -16.22 -12.77
C LEU A 290 3.05 -17.08 -12.09
N THR A 291 3.37 -16.79 -10.83
CA THR A 291 4.46 -17.46 -10.11
C THR A 291 4.00 -18.68 -9.31
N GLY A 292 2.77 -18.70 -8.84
CA GLY A 292 2.25 -19.69 -7.90
C GLY A 292 2.74 -19.50 -6.45
N ILE A 293 3.52 -18.43 -6.16
CA ILE A 293 3.93 -18.07 -4.80
C ILE A 293 2.69 -17.71 -3.98
N LYS A 294 2.67 -18.11 -2.72
CA LYS A 294 1.53 -17.86 -1.82
C LYS A 294 1.30 -16.37 -1.62
N ARG A 295 0.04 -15.93 -1.69
CA ARG A 295 -0.36 -14.56 -1.32
C ARG A 295 -0.34 -14.39 0.20
N ARG A 296 0.31 -13.32 0.68
CA ARG A 296 0.26 -12.91 2.10
C ARG A 296 -0.61 -11.67 2.29
N GLY A 297 -0.47 -10.67 1.45
CA GLY A 297 -1.33 -9.48 1.51
C GLY A 297 -0.64 -8.19 1.07
N ILE A 298 -1.38 -7.09 1.29
CA ILE A 298 -0.92 -5.74 1.05
C ILE A 298 -1.11 -4.97 2.34
N PHE A 299 -0.08 -4.23 2.75
CA PHE A 299 -0.06 -3.60 4.07
C PHE A 299 0.45 -2.17 4.00
N GLY A 300 -0.09 -1.31 4.85
CA GLY A 300 0.49 -0.02 5.14
C GLY A 300 1.71 -0.17 6.06
N ALA A 301 2.84 0.46 5.73
CA ALA A 301 4.06 0.41 6.52
C ALA A 301 4.88 1.69 6.43
N ASN A 302 5.62 2.02 7.50
CA ASN A 302 6.42 3.24 7.59
C ASN A 302 7.89 2.98 7.24
N PHE A 303 8.15 2.30 6.13
CA PHE A 303 9.52 2.11 5.63
C PHE A 303 10.17 3.44 5.24
N ALA A 304 11.43 3.65 5.61
CA ALA A 304 12.19 4.87 5.31
C ALA A 304 12.26 5.15 3.80
N VAL A 305 12.44 4.11 2.98
CA VAL A 305 12.49 4.21 1.52
C VAL A 305 11.15 4.64 0.90
N LEU A 306 10.03 4.33 1.54
CA LEU A 306 8.71 4.76 1.09
C LEU A 306 8.34 6.13 1.65
N ARG A 307 8.69 6.40 2.92
CA ARG A 307 8.41 7.68 3.61
C ARG A 307 9.03 8.88 2.92
N GLY A 308 10.21 8.71 2.33
CA GLY A 308 10.94 9.78 1.64
C GLY A 308 10.51 9.99 0.18
N SER A 309 9.63 9.16 -0.38
CA SER A 309 9.20 9.26 -1.76
C SER A 309 8.08 10.30 -1.94
N GLU A 310 8.21 11.15 -2.95
CA GLU A 310 7.21 12.14 -3.37
C GLU A 310 6.23 11.57 -4.43
N SER A 311 6.52 10.36 -4.93
CA SER A 311 5.72 9.65 -5.94
C SER A 311 4.91 8.51 -5.33
N ALA A 312 4.05 7.88 -6.14
CA ALA A 312 3.52 6.57 -5.78
C ALA A 312 4.68 5.61 -5.50
N SER A 313 4.62 4.89 -4.37
CA SER A 313 5.75 4.09 -3.92
C SER A 313 5.30 2.79 -3.25
N MET A 314 6.08 1.73 -3.47
CA MET A 314 5.83 0.44 -2.84
C MET A 314 7.13 -0.33 -2.60
N LEU A 315 7.10 -1.23 -1.62
CA LEU A 315 8.12 -2.23 -1.36
C LEU A 315 7.50 -3.61 -1.57
N ILE A 316 8.14 -4.41 -2.40
CA ILE A 316 7.70 -5.75 -2.77
C ILE A 316 8.61 -6.77 -2.10
N GLU A 317 8.04 -7.55 -1.18
CA GLU A 317 8.64 -8.77 -0.66
C GLU A 317 8.27 -9.91 -1.61
N LEU A 318 9.22 -10.32 -2.44
CA LEU A 318 8.99 -11.31 -3.50
C LEU A 318 8.65 -12.71 -2.95
N GLY A 319 9.09 -13.03 -1.74
CA GLY A 319 8.95 -14.30 -1.05
C GLY A 319 9.96 -14.37 0.08
N PHE A 320 10.08 -15.51 0.72
CA PHE A 320 10.97 -15.70 1.86
C PHE A 320 12.28 -16.37 1.45
N ILE A 321 13.41 -15.67 1.61
CA ILE A 321 14.73 -16.25 1.40
C ILE A 321 15.02 -17.38 2.41
N SER A 322 14.37 -17.32 3.59
CA SER A 322 14.44 -18.35 4.63
C SER A 322 13.55 -19.56 4.35
N ASN A 323 12.76 -19.55 3.29
CA ASN A 323 11.96 -20.69 2.82
C ASN A 323 12.63 -21.34 1.61
N GLU A 324 12.82 -22.66 1.63
CA GLU A 324 13.58 -23.37 0.59
C GLU A 324 12.95 -23.23 -0.80
N SER A 325 11.62 -23.39 -0.89
CA SER A 325 10.89 -23.30 -2.15
C SER A 325 10.91 -21.89 -2.72
N ASP A 326 10.59 -20.87 -1.92
CA ASP A 326 10.61 -19.47 -2.36
C ASP A 326 12.03 -19.07 -2.78
N SER A 327 13.04 -19.39 -1.96
CA SER A 327 14.44 -19.08 -2.20
C SER A 327 14.98 -19.73 -3.48
N ALA A 328 14.65 -21.00 -3.72
CA ALA A 328 15.06 -21.70 -4.94
C ALA A 328 14.38 -21.13 -6.19
N PHE A 329 13.09 -20.83 -6.10
CA PHE A 329 12.33 -20.23 -7.19
C PHE A 329 12.87 -18.84 -7.57
N LEU A 330 13.06 -17.96 -6.57
CA LEU A 330 13.50 -16.58 -6.76
C LEU A 330 14.97 -16.46 -7.22
N ALA A 331 15.79 -17.47 -6.95
CA ALA A 331 17.15 -17.56 -7.46
C ALA A 331 17.25 -18.15 -8.87
N SER A 332 16.18 -18.76 -9.39
CA SER A 332 16.18 -19.35 -10.73
C SER A 332 15.86 -18.30 -11.80
N ASP A 333 16.49 -18.44 -12.98
CA ASP A 333 16.19 -17.55 -14.12
C ASP A 333 14.71 -17.60 -14.52
N GLN A 334 14.10 -18.77 -14.55
CA GLN A 334 12.69 -18.93 -14.87
C GLN A 334 11.78 -18.25 -13.83
N GLY A 335 12.11 -18.36 -12.54
CA GLY A 335 11.37 -17.69 -11.47
C GLY A 335 11.48 -16.17 -11.59
N GLN A 336 12.69 -15.65 -11.78
CA GLN A 336 12.92 -14.21 -11.96
C GLN A 336 12.23 -13.67 -13.22
N GLU A 337 12.20 -14.41 -14.32
CA GLU A 337 11.48 -14.01 -15.54
C GLU A 337 9.98 -13.85 -15.29
N LYS A 338 9.35 -14.81 -14.60
CA LYS A 338 7.93 -14.71 -14.20
C LYS A 338 7.66 -13.52 -13.30
N VAL A 339 8.54 -13.27 -12.32
CA VAL A 339 8.48 -12.09 -11.43
C VAL A 339 8.50 -10.80 -12.25
N VAL A 340 9.47 -10.70 -13.17
CA VAL A 340 9.65 -9.51 -14.03
C VAL A 340 8.42 -9.27 -14.90
N ILE A 341 7.91 -10.30 -15.55
CA ILE A 341 6.71 -10.20 -16.41
C ILE A 341 5.51 -9.72 -15.56
N ALA A 342 5.27 -10.34 -14.40
CA ALA A 342 4.15 -9.99 -13.55
C ALA A 342 4.17 -8.53 -13.11
N ILE A 343 5.34 -8.03 -12.69
CA ILE A 343 5.48 -6.63 -12.23
C ILE A 343 5.41 -5.66 -13.41
N ALA A 344 6.17 -5.92 -14.49
CA ALA A 344 6.26 -5.01 -15.63
C ALA A 344 4.92 -4.85 -16.35
N ASP A 345 4.19 -5.94 -16.61
CA ASP A 345 2.90 -5.88 -17.28
C ASP A 345 1.85 -5.20 -16.40
N SER A 346 1.90 -5.43 -15.08
CA SER A 346 1.02 -4.72 -14.14
C SER A 346 1.25 -3.21 -14.16
N ILE A 347 2.51 -2.76 -14.23
CA ILE A 347 2.85 -1.33 -14.33
C ILE A 347 2.34 -0.76 -15.65
N ARG A 348 2.63 -1.39 -16.79
CA ARG A 348 2.20 -0.92 -18.12
C ARG A 348 0.70 -0.79 -18.27
N GLU A 349 -0.03 -1.72 -17.67
CA GLU A 349 -1.47 -1.82 -17.88
C GLU A 349 -2.28 -0.96 -16.90
N ASN A 350 -1.71 -0.58 -15.76
CA ASN A 350 -2.53 -0.09 -14.66
C ASN A 350 -1.98 1.13 -13.91
N PHE A 351 -0.79 1.63 -14.28
CA PHE A 351 -0.30 2.85 -13.66
C PHE A 351 -0.83 4.06 -14.43
N GLU A 352 -1.84 4.73 -13.86
CA GLU A 352 -2.39 6.00 -14.34
C GLU A 352 -2.00 7.14 -13.39
N GLU A 353 -1.88 8.36 -13.92
CA GLU A 353 -1.60 9.57 -13.14
C GLU A 353 -2.74 10.00 -12.22
#